data_da8aaffbcee9c3dd3907c8e9359ce403
#
_entry.id   da8aaffbcee9c3dd3907c8e9359ce403
#
_cell.length_a   1.000
_cell.length_b   1.000
_cell.length_c   1.000
_cell.angle_alpha   90.00
_cell.angle_beta   90.00
_cell.angle_gamma   90.00
#
_symmetry.space_group_name_H-M   'P 1'
#
loop_
_entity.id
_entity.type
_entity.pdbx_description
1 polymer ?
#
loop_
_entity_poly.entity_id
_entity_poly.type
_entity_poly.pdbx_seq_one_letter_code
_entity_poly.pdbx_strand_id
1 'polypeptide(L)'
;MKEKKSFKKIFKPASTVFLAALFRAVGIQLFLLPNAITLGGAVGVASTLSWLFKDTLPDLMGAFLVVINIPLVIVSYFKTGKKFALKTGICLLLMGGMMELLGLFDVASLVGTVGAGEDKVLFALIGGVLCGLSLPMMLSIQASTEIGRAHV
;
A
#
# COMPACT_ATOMS: atom_id res chain seq x y z
N MET A 1 -13.69 32.07 -9.28
CA MET A 1 -14.43 31.14 -8.40
C MET A 1 -14.47 29.68 -8.89
N LYS A 2 -14.14 29.38 -10.15
CA LYS A 2 -14.09 28.02 -10.73
C LYS A 2 -12.84 27.21 -10.34
N GLU A 3 -11.68 27.84 -10.11
CA GLU A 3 -10.43 27.14 -9.77
C GLU A 3 -10.44 26.48 -8.39
N LYS A 4 -11.02 27.11 -7.38
CA LYS A 4 -11.10 26.53 -6.02
C LYS A 4 -11.96 25.24 -5.94
N LYS A 5 -12.96 25.10 -6.83
CA LYS A 5 -13.78 23.87 -6.92
C LYS A 5 -13.03 22.72 -7.59
N SER A 6 -12.13 23.01 -8.54
CA SER A 6 -11.31 22.01 -9.23
C SER A 6 -10.25 21.44 -8.30
N PHE A 7 -9.58 22.28 -7.51
CA PHE A 7 -8.56 21.87 -6.53
C PHE A 7 -9.13 20.95 -5.44
N LYS A 8 -10.29 21.29 -4.88
CA LYS A 8 -10.96 20.44 -3.87
C LYS A 8 -11.41 19.08 -4.42
N LYS A 9 -11.73 19.02 -5.71
CA LYS A 9 -12.18 17.78 -6.39
C LYS A 9 -11.04 16.79 -6.64
N ILE A 10 -9.81 17.28 -6.75
CA ILE A 10 -8.60 16.47 -6.95
C ILE A 10 -7.90 16.19 -5.61
N PHE A 11 -7.95 17.14 -4.68
CA PHE A 11 -7.25 17.06 -3.39
C PHE A 11 -7.86 15.99 -2.46
N LYS A 12 -9.18 15.85 -2.42
CA LYS A 12 -9.86 14.83 -1.62
C LYS A 12 -9.45 13.39 -1.99
N PRO A 13 -9.51 12.97 -3.27
CA PRO A 13 -9.08 11.62 -3.61
C PRO A 13 -7.57 11.41 -3.42
N ALA A 14 -6.73 12.43 -3.65
CA ALA A 14 -5.30 12.32 -3.47
C ALA A 14 -4.90 12.14 -1.99
N SER A 15 -5.50 12.90 -1.08
CA SER A 15 -5.24 12.75 0.36
C SER A 15 -5.72 11.40 0.90
N THR A 16 -6.84 10.90 0.40
CA THR A 16 -7.35 9.57 0.80
C THR A 16 -6.47 8.45 0.29
N VAL A 17 -5.94 8.55 -0.94
CA VAL A 17 -4.96 7.59 -1.49
C VAL A 17 -3.69 7.58 -0.62
N PHE A 18 -3.18 8.76 -0.31
CA PHE A 18 -1.97 8.90 0.51
C PHE A 18 -2.17 8.28 1.91
N LEU A 19 -3.28 8.58 2.55
CA LEU A 19 -3.60 8.06 3.88
C LEU A 19 -3.82 6.54 3.86
N ALA A 20 -4.48 6.01 2.83
CA ALA A 20 -4.66 4.57 2.65
C ALA A 20 -3.33 3.86 2.42
N ALA A 21 -2.45 4.43 1.59
CA ALA A 21 -1.10 3.91 1.35
C ALA A 21 -0.26 3.93 2.62
N LEU A 22 -0.35 5.02 3.41
CA LEU A 22 0.33 5.16 4.69
C LEU A 22 -0.13 4.09 5.69
N PHE A 23 -1.44 3.94 5.92
CA PHE A 23 -1.96 2.93 6.84
C PHE A 23 -1.54 1.52 6.45
N ARG A 24 -1.54 1.22 5.16
CA ARG A 24 -1.13 -0.08 4.66
C ARG A 24 0.38 -0.31 4.81
N ALA A 25 1.20 0.67 4.46
CA ALA A 25 2.65 0.59 4.61
C ALA A 25 3.06 0.44 6.07
N VAL A 26 2.48 1.25 6.96
CA VAL A 26 2.70 1.17 8.41
C VAL A 26 2.26 -0.18 8.96
N GLY A 27 1.05 -0.64 8.62
CA GLY A 27 0.53 -1.94 9.07
C GLY A 27 1.44 -3.11 8.68
N ILE A 28 1.95 -3.10 7.45
CA ILE A 28 2.82 -4.17 6.95
C ILE A 28 4.23 -4.05 7.53
N GLN A 29 4.87 -2.89 7.36
CA GLN A 29 6.29 -2.71 7.67
C GLN A 29 6.59 -2.71 9.17
N LEU A 30 5.70 -2.13 9.98
CA LEU A 30 5.93 -1.98 11.42
C LEU A 30 5.34 -3.12 12.25
N PHE A 31 4.23 -3.68 11.83
CA PHE A 31 3.51 -4.65 12.66
C PHE A 31 3.58 -6.08 12.13
N LEU A 32 3.43 -6.29 10.82
CA LEU A 32 3.35 -7.64 10.27
C LEU A 32 4.71 -8.22 9.94
N LEU A 33 5.55 -7.48 9.24
CA LEU A 33 6.85 -7.94 8.78
C LEU A 33 7.81 -8.34 9.91
N PRO A 34 8.00 -7.52 10.97
CA PRO A 34 8.91 -7.85 12.07
C PRO A 34 8.48 -9.11 12.83
N ASN A 35 7.18 -9.41 12.82
CA ASN A 35 6.62 -10.60 13.47
C ASN A 35 6.57 -11.83 12.55
N ALA A 36 7.19 -11.77 11.35
CA ALA A 36 7.15 -12.80 10.33
C ALA A 36 5.72 -13.19 9.89
N ILE A 37 4.79 -12.23 9.97
CA ILE A 37 3.41 -12.39 9.53
C ILE A 37 3.30 -11.83 8.11
N THR A 38 3.06 -12.71 7.14
CA THR A 38 2.91 -12.30 5.75
C THR A 38 1.44 -12.22 5.37
N LEU A 39 1.09 -11.17 4.63
CA LEU A 39 -0.21 -11.08 3.96
C LEU A 39 -0.21 -11.98 2.73
N GLY A 40 -1.37 -12.46 2.33
CA GLY A 40 -1.53 -13.20 1.08
C GLY A 40 -1.36 -12.35 -0.18
N GLY A 41 -1.38 -12.99 -1.34
CA GLY A 41 -1.32 -12.32 -2.65
C GLY A 41 0.05 -11.71 -2.98
N ALA A 42 0.06 -10.64 -3.76
CA ALA A 42 1.28 -9.99 -4.24
C ALA A 42 2.19 -9.49 -3.11
N VAL A 43 1.61 -9.07 -1.98
CA VAL A 43 2.38 -8.62 -0.80
C VAL A 43 3.15 -9.80 -0.18
N GLY A 44 2.51 -10.97 -0.07
CA GLY A 44 3.16 -12.17 0.45
C GLY A 44 4.31 -12.64 -0.43
N VAL A 45 4.13 -12.61 -1.74
CA VAL A 45 5.21 -12.94 -2.70
C VAL A 45 6.35 -11.93 -2.60
N ALA A 46 6.04 -10.63 -2.53
CA ALA A 46 7.04 -9.57 -2.40
C ALA A 46 7.85 -9.71 -1.11
N SER A 47 7.19 -10.00 0.02
CA SER A 47 7.87 -10.20 1.31
C SER A 47 8.75 -11.44 1.31
N THR A 48 8.32 -12.53 0.68
CA THR A 48 9.11 -13.76 0.55
C THR A 48 10.35 -13.52 -0.32
N LEU A 49 10.21 -12.79 -1.43
CA LEU A 49 11.34 -12.43 -2.28
C LEU A 49 12.32 -11.50 -1.55
N SER A 50 11.82 -10.47 -0.85
CA SER A 50 12.66 -9.58 -0.06
C SER A 50 13.45 -10.36 1.00
N TRP A 51 12.80 -11.30 1.69
CA TRP A 51 13.47 -12.16 2.66
C TRP A 51 14.52 -13.08 2.03
N LEU A 52 14.25 -13.64 0.84
CA LEU A 52 15.17 -14.52 0.13
C LEU A 52 16.44 -13.79 -0.33
N PHE A 53 16.30 -12.54 -0.74
CA PHE A 53 17.40 -11.71 -1.26
C PHE A 53 18.01 -10.75 -0.23
N LYS A 54 17.61 -10.82 1.03
CA LYS A 54 18.05 -9.88 2.09
C LYS A 54 19.58 -9.80 2.27
N ASP A 55 20.30 -10.91 1.98
CA ASP A 55 21.76 -10.97 2.13
C ASP A 55 22.50 -10.37 0.92
N THR A 56 21.82 -10.19 -0.20
CA THR A 56 22.41 -9.69 -1.46
C THR A 56 21.96 -8.28 -1.79
N LEU A 57 20.72 -7.93 -1.42
CA LEU A 57 20.09 -6.64 -1.70
C LEU A 57 19.58 -6.02 -0.41
N PRO A 58 19.57 -4.68 -0.30
CA PRO A 58 18.87 -4.01 0.81
C PRO A 58 17.38 -4.37 0.79
N ASP A 59 16.68 -4.09 1.88
CA ASP A 59 15.25 -4.39 1.98
C ASP A 59 14.44 -3.60 0.92
N LEU A 60 14.18 -4.27 -0.21
CA LEU A 60 13.49 -3.72 -1.39
C LEU A 60 12.07 -4.29 -1.50
N MET A 61 11.40 -4.53 -0.38
CA MET A 61 10.06 -5.10 -0.37
C MET A 61 9.06 -4.27 -1.17
N GLY A 62 9.14 -2.95 -1.07
CA GLY A 62 8.29 -2.04 -1.82
C GLY A 62 8.55 -2.12 -3.33
N ALA A 63 9.81 -2.23 -3.74
CA ALA A 63 10.18 -2.40 -5.15
C ALA A 63 9.68 -3.74 -5.71
N PHE A 64 9.85 -4.84 -4.98
CA PHE A 64 9.31 -6.14 -5.38
C PHE A 64 7.78 -6.11 -5.50
N LEU A 65 7.10 -5.43 -4.57
CA LEU A 65 5.65 -5.26 -4.64
C LEU A 65 5.22 -4.54 -5.93
N VAL A 66 5.90 -3.48 -6.31
CA VAL A 66 5.62 -2.74 -7.55
C VAL A 66 5.86 -3.64 -8.76
N VAL A 67 7.01 -4.32 -8.84
CA VAL A 67 7.37 -5.18 -9.97
C VAL A 67 6.36 -6.31 -10.18
N ILE A 68 5.97 -7.00 -9.09
CA ILE A 68 5.00 -8.11 -9.16
C ILE A 68 3.62 -7.62 -9.62
N ASN A 69 3.26 -6.38 -9.30
CA ASN A 69 1.99 -5.81 -9.72
C ASN A 69 1.99 -5.19 -11.12
N ILE A 70 3.15 -5.03 -11.79
CA ILE A 70 3.22 -4.52 -13.17
C ILE A 70 2.30 -5.31 -14.12
N PRO A 71 2.33 -6.65 -14.17
CA PRO A 71 1.45 -7.42 -15.05
C PRO A 71 -0.04 -7.15 -14.79
N LEU A 72 -0.41 -7.00 -13.51
CA LEU A 72 -1.79 -6.69 -13.12
C LEU A 72 -2.22 -5.29 -13.58
N VAL A 73 -1.33 -4.31 -13.49
CA VAL A 73 -1.58 -2.94 -13.98
C VAL A 73 -1.73 -2.95 -15.51
N ILE A 74 -0.90 -3.72 -16.22
CA ILE A 74 -0.99 -3.87 -17.68
C ILE A 74 -2.31 -4.50 -18.08
N VAL A 75 -2.70 -5.60 -17.44
CA VAL A 75 -4.00 -6.26 -17.71
C VAL A 75 -5.16 -5.31 -17.40
N SER A 76 -5.07 -4.57 -16.33
CA SER A 76 -6.06 -3.56 -15.93
C SER A 76 -6.18 -2.43 -16.97
N TYR A 77 -5.05 -2.03 -17.57
CA TYR A 77 -5.03 -1.03 -18.64
C TYR A 77 -5.86 -1.45 -19.85
N PHE A 78 -5.73 -2.71 -20.28
CA PHE A 78 -6.46 -3.24 -21.42
C PHE A 78 -7.93 -3.56 -21.11
N LYS A 79 -8.23 -4.12 -19.91
CA LYS A 79 -9.59 -4.56 -19.57
C LYS A 79 -10.47 -3.47 -18.97
N THR A 80 -9.92 -2.65 -18.09
CA THR A 80 -10.71 -1.68 -17.30
C THR A 80 -10.54 -0.25 -17.81
N GLY A 81 -9.41 0.04 -18.45
CA GLY A 81 -9.14 1.31 -19.12
C GLY A 81 -8.03 2.13 -18.48
N LYS A 82 -7.50 3.07 -19.30
CA LYS A 82 -6.31 3.87 -19.01
C LYS A 82 -6.38 4.63 -17.68
N LYS A 83 -7.54 5.22 -17.36
CA LYS A 83 -7.70 6.04 -16.14
C LYS A 83 -7.64 5.22 -14.86
N PHE A 84 -8.18 4.00 -14.89
CA PHE A 84 -8.14 3.07 -13.77
C PHE A 84 -6.72 2.55 -13.55
N ALA A 85 -6.08 2.05 -14.61
CA ALA A 85 -4.72 1.52 -14.53
C ALA A 85 -3.72 2.58 -14.04
N LEU A 86 -3.83 3.84 -14.52
CA LEU A 86 -2.97 4.93 -14.07
C LEU A 86 -3.12 5.21 -12.56
N LYS A 87 -4.36 5.23 -12.06
CA LYS A 87 -4.62 5.44 -10.62
C LYS A 87 -4.10 4.29 -9.78
N THR A 88 -4.34 3.07 -10.21
CA THR A 88 -3.82 1.87 -9.54
C THR A 88 -2.29 1.88 -9.52
N GLY A 89 -1.65 2.24 -10.64
CA GLY A 89 -0.20 2.38 -10.72
C GLY A 89 0.34 3.44 -9.76
N ILE A 90 -0.29 4.62 -9.69
CA ILE A 90 0.09 5.67 -8.74
C ILE A 90 -0.07 5.20 -7.29
N CYS A 91 -1.17 4.51 -6.95
CA CYS A 91 -1.38 3.95 -5.61
C CYS A 91 -0.29 2.94 -5.24
N LEU A 92 0.08 2.07 -6.17
CA LEU A 92 1.13 1.08 -5.98
C LEU A 92 2.51 1.72 -5.79
N LEU A 93 2.84 2.74 -6.59
CA LEU A 93 4.10 3.48 -6.45
C LEU A 93 4.17 4.23 -5.12
N LEU A 94 3.07 4.86 -4.70
CA LEU A 94 3.01 5.54 -3.40
C LEU A 94 3.16 4.53 -2.25
N MET A 95 2.48 3.40 -2.33
CA MET A 95 2.58 2.35 -1.31
C MET A 95 3.99 1.75 -1.26
N GLY A 96 4.57 1.37 -2.40
CA GLY A 96 5.92 0.85 -2.49
C GLY A 96 6.96 1.85 -1.99
N GLY A 97 6.89 3.11 -2.44
CA GLY A 97 7.77 4.18 -2.00
C GLY A 97 7.66 4.47 -0.50
N MET A 98 6.45 4.39 0.06
CA MET A 98 6.23 4.55 1.50
C MET A 98 6.84 3.41 2.31
N MET A 99 6.76 2.18 1.78
CA MET A 99 7.37 1.01 2.41
C MET A 99 8.90 1.11 2.42
N GLU A 100 9.51 1.50 1.30
CA GLU A 100 10.95 1.75 1.22
C GLU A 100 11.39 2.87 2.17
N LEU A 101 10.62 3.96 2.22
CA LEU A 101 10.93 5.09 3.10
C LEU A 101 10.90 4.66 4.57
N LEU A 102 9.91 3.88 4.98
CA LEU A 102 9.81 3.35 6.34
C LEU A 102 10.94 2.35 6.64
N GLY A 103 11.36 1.56 5.67
CA GLY A 103 12.50 0.63 5.77
C GLY A 103 13.82 1.37 5.96
N LEU A 104 14.05 2.47 5.22
CA LEU A 104 15.25 3.30 5.35
C LEU A 104 15.42 3.93 6.73
N PHE A 105 14.34 4.29 7.39
CA PHE A 105 14.39 4.86 8.74
C PHE A 105 14.49 3.82 9.86
N ASP A 106 14.55 2.52 9.51
CA ASP A 106 14.58 1.40 10.45
C ASP A 106 13.52 1.53 11.58
N VAL A 107 12.36 2.06 11.20
CA VAL A 107 11.25 2.30 12.15
C VAL A 107 10.74 0.99 12.71
N ALA A 108 11.01 -0.13 12.02
CA ALA A 108 10.72 -1.47 12.51
C ALA A 108 11.48 -1.79 13.80
N SER A 109 12.70 -1.28 14.00
CA SER A 109 13.47 -1.46 15.23
C SER A 109 12.85 -0.73 16.42
N LEU A 110 12.24 0.43 16.18
CA LEU A 110 11.52 1.20 17.20
C LEU A 110 10.28 0.47 17.74
N VAL A 111 9.57 -0.26 16.88
CA VAL A 111 8.40 -1.06 17.29
C VAL A 111 8.82 -2.44 17.79
N GLY A 112 9.88 -3.00 17.22
CA GLY A 112 10.44 -4.30 17.64
C GLY A 112 10.97 -4.33 19.07
N THR A 113 11.42 -3.19 19.60
CA THR A 113 11.80 -3.07 21.01
C THR A 113 10.61 -3.10 21.97
N VAL A 114 9.41 -2.83 21.48
CA VAL A 114 8.17 -2.82 22.28
C VAL A 114 7.46 -4.17 22.26
N GLY A 115 7.76 -5.07 21.29
CA GLY A 115 6.94 -6.26 21.08
C GLY A 115 7.65 -7.54 20.62
N ALA A 116 8.95 -7.62 20.75
CA ALA A 116 9.72 -8.77 20.27
C ALA A 116 9.64 -10.01 21.20
N GLY A 117 8.47 -10.48 21.54
CA GLY A 117 8.50 -11.72 22.32
C GLY A 117 7.16 -12.40 22.54
N GLU A 118 6.20 -11.77 23.13
CA GLU A 118 5.03 -12.49 23.64
C GLU A 118 3.70 -12.14 22.95
N ASP A 119 3.59 -10.96 22.33
CA ASP A 119 2.32 -10.44 21.84
C ASP A 119 2.19 -10.43 20.28
N LYS A 120 2.70 -11.44 19.60
CA LYS A 120 2.58 -11.56 18.12
C LYS A 120 1.13 -11.45 17.64
N VAL A 121 0.18 -11.96 18.43
CA VAL A 121 -1.25 -11.90 18.12
C VAL A 121 -1.76 -10.46 18.17
N LEU A 122 -1.31 -9.66 19.14
CA LEU A 122 -1.66 -8.25 19.25
C LEU A 122 -1.14 -7.44 18.05
N PHE A 123 0.13 -7.67 17.68
CA PHE A 123 0.71 -7.01 16.50
C PHE A 123 0.05 -7.43 15.19
N ALA A 124 -0.30 -8.72 15.06
CA ALA A 124 -1.10 -9.21 13.94
C ALA A 124 -2.46 -8.52 13.87
N LEU A 125 -3.12 -8.33 15.00
CA LEU A 125 -4.42 -7.67 15.08
C LEU A 125 -4.32 -6.19 14.68
N ILE A 126 -3.36 -5.45 15.24
CA ILE A 126 -3.14 -4.03 14.91
C ILE A 126 -2.79 -3.86 13.42
N GLY A 127 -1.83 -4.64 12.93
CA GLY A 127 -1.46 -4.62 11.52
C GLY A 127 -2.61 -5.01 10.59
N GLY A 128 -3.39 -6.02 10.98
CA GLY A 128 -4.58 -6.45 10.26
C GLY A 128 -5.66 -5.38 10.20
N VAL A 129 -5.93 -4.68 11.30
CA VAL A 129 -6.88 -3.56 11.36
C VAL A 129 -6.42 -2.40 10.47
N LEU A 130 -5.15 -2.00 10.53
CA LEU A 130 -4.61 -0.94 9.68
C LEU A 130 -4.70 -1.29 8.19
N CYS A 131 -4.33 -2.51 7.83
CA CYS A 131 -4.46 -3.00 6.46
C CYS A 131 -5.92 -3.11 6.04
N GLY A 132 -6.79 -3.57 6.93
CA GLY A 132 -8.23 -3.67 6.69
C GLY A 132 -8.89 -2.32 6.45
N LEU A 133 -8.54 -1.29 7.22
CA LEU A 133 -9.03 0.09 7.02
C LEU A 133 -8.54 0.71 5.72
N SER A 134 -7.35 0.36 5.26
CA SER A 134 -6.81 0.87 4.00
C SER A 134 -7.59 0.42 2.76
N LEU A 135 -8.17 -0.79 2.79
CA LEU A 135 -8.89 -1.38 1.66
C LEU A 135 -10.15 -0.58 1.27
N PRO A 136 -11.12 -0.32 2.18
CA PRO A 136 -12.29 0.47 1.83
C PRO A 136 -11.94 1.91 1.42
N MET A 137 -10.86 2.49 1.96
CA MET A 137 -10.37 3.79 1.53
C MET A 137 -9.90 3.76 0.07
N MET A 138 -9.15 2.74 -0.33
CA MET A 138 -8.73 2.55 -1.73
C MET A 138 -9.91 2.29 -2.66
N LEU A 139 -10.85 1.43 -2.25
CA LEU A 139 -12.04 1.10 -3.03
C LEU A 139 -12.97 2.30 -3.21
N SER A 140 -13.11 3.16 -2.20
CA SER A 140 -13.95 4.36 -2.29
C SER A 140 -13.48 5.34 -3.36
N ILE A 141 -12.18 5.40 -3.61
CA ILE A 141 -11.61 6.24 -4.67
C ILE A 141 -11.90 5.66 -6.05
N GLN A 142 -11.84 4.34 -6.19
CA GLN A 142 -12.19 3.67 -7.44
C GLN A 142 -13.69 3.81 -7.73
N ALA A 143 -14.55 3.57 -6.75
CA ALA A 143 -16.00 3.70 -6.86
C ALA A 143 -16.42 5.15 -7.18
N SER A 144 -15.82 6.16 -6.55
CA SER A 144 -16.14 7.56 -6.80
C SER A 144 -15.86 8.02 -8.24
N THR A 145 -15.02 7.29 -8.95
CA THR A 145 -14.71 7.57 -10.37
C THR A 145 -15.65 6.88 -11.34
N GLU A 146 -16.27 5.78 -10.93
CA GLU A 146 -17.28 5.10 -11.75
C GLU A 146 -18.64 5.79 -11.66
N ILE A 147 -19.02 6.24 -10.48
CA ILE A 147 -20.26 7.05 -10.28
C ILE A 147 -20.19 8.36 -11.08
N GLY A 148 -19.01 8.98 -11.21
CA GLY A 148 -18.82 10.15 -12.08
C GLY A 148 -18.97 9.87 -13.58
N ARG A 149 -18.91 8.59 -14.02
CA ARG A 149 -19.16 8.19 -15.41
C ARG A 149 -20.63 7.93 -15.71
N ALA A 150 -21.43 7.62 -14.71
CA ALA A 150 -22.86 7.32 -14.89
C ALA A 150 -23.72 8.58 -15.04
N HIS A 151 -23.14 9.77 -14.90
CA HIS A 151 -23.83 11.07 -14.99
C HIS A 151 -23.35 11.95 -16.15
N VAL A 152 -22.74 11.36 -17.19
CA VAL A 152 -22.39 12.10 -18.44
C VAL A 152 -23.04 11.44 -19.63
#